data_052c09f0cac8cdd3c7d4d6fd2a5794b5
#
_entry.id   052c09f0cac8cdd3c7d4d6fd2a5794b5
#
_cell.length_a   1.000
_cell.length_b   1.000
_cell.length_c   1.000
_cell.angle_alpha   90.00
_cell.angle_beta   90.00
_cell.angle_gamma   90.00
#
_symmetry.space_group_name_H-M   'P 1'
#
loop_
_entity.id
_entity.type
_entity.pdbx_description
1 polymer ?
#
loop_
_entity_poly.entity_id
_entity_poly.type
_entity_poly.pdbx_seq_one_letter_code
_entity_poly.pdbx_strand_id
1 'polypeptide(L)'
;EGANGSPVIVGNIRMGFGHYRISMAMASAAHAMGYTPYWLDLASFKDATGSKVIRYQNDLYSKGSRISQRVGAFNKLVWEPLNSEGFRKLSYNAADQKNAELCVPLFHDIDKDIPYVGTHVWPSQAAVHAGMTHVVNAIPDNWPMALHLAEGSIHTVQTPSAYLGYHQLRGMDPARQLKPM
;
A
#
# COMPACT_ATOMS: atom_id res chain seq x y z
N GLU A 1 24.50 -4.19 -15.68
CA GLU A 1 25.15 -3.18 -14.81
C GLU A 1 24.31 -3.06 -13.55
N GLY A 2 24.91 -3.32 -12.38
CA GLY A 2 24.23 -3.20 -11.10
C GLY A 2 23.89 -1.73 -10.82
N ALA A 3 22.94 -1.49 -9.92
CA ALA A 3 22.45 -0.14 -9.59
C ALA A 3 23.49 0.79 -8.95
N ASN A 4 24.70 0.29 -8.71
CA ASN A 4 25.89 1.03 -8.24
C ASN A 4 25.62 2.02 -7.08
N GLY A 5 24.86 1.58 -6.07
CA GLY A 5 24.52 2.39 -4.90
C GLY A 5 23.38 3.39 -5.12
N SER A 6 22.69 3.37 -6.25
CA SER A 6 21.55 4.27 -6.51
C SER A 6 20.49 4.13 -5.40
N PRO A 7 19.91 5.24 -4.92
CA PRO A 7 18.90 5.21 -3.88
C PRO A 7 17.60 4.57 -4.36
N VAL A 8 16.91 3.86 -3.47
CA VAL A 8 15.53 3.43 -3.64
C VAL A 8 14.79 3.55 -2.32
N ILE A 9 13.60 4.11 -2.33
CA ILE A 9 12.76 4.21 -1.14
C ILE A 9 11.89 2.97 -1.02
N VAL A 10 11.97 2.32 0.14
CA VAL A 10 11.09 1.20 0.48
C VAL A 10 10.06 1.70 1.49
N GLY A 11 8.83 1.90 1.00
CA GLY A 11 7.72 2.37 1.81
C GLY A 11 7.13 1.25 2.67
N ASN A 12 6.94 1.55 3.94
CA ASN A 12 6.29 0.68 4.90
C ASN A 12 5.13 1.39 5.59
N ILE A 13 4.11 0.62 5.88
CA ILE A 13 3.02 1.01 6.75
C ILE A 13 2.81 -0.13 7.75
N ARG A 14 2.88 0.15 9.02
CA ARG A 14 2.74 -0.89 10.07
C ARG A 14 1.29 -1.31 10.28
N MET A 15 0.61 -1.69 9.20
CA MET A 15 -0.72 -2.31 9.26
C MET A 15 -0.58 -3.83 9.20
N GLY A 16 -0.28 -4.41 10.36
CA GLY A 16 0.04 -5.84 10.50
C GLY A 16 1.48 -6.18 10.06
N PHE A 17 1.87 -7.43 10.33
CA PHE A 17 3.23 -7.92 10.03
C PHE A 17 3.45 -8.26 8.56
N GLY A 18 2.39 -8.44 7.76
CA GLY A 18 2.51 -8.82 6.36
C GLY A 18 3.27 -7.77 5.55
N HIS A 19 2.77 -6.55 5.55
CA HIS A 19 3.42 -5.42 4.85
C HIS A 19 4.86 -5.19 5.31
N TYR A 20 5.10 -5.28 6.63
CA TYR A 20 6.44 -5.12 7.18
C TYR A 20 7.42 -6.16 6.64
N ARG A 21 7.03 -7.45 6.63
CA ARG A 21 7.90 -8.54 6.12
C ARG A 21 8.18 -8.41 4.64
N ILE A 22 7.19 -8.05 3.85
CA ILE A 22 7.35 -7.86 2.40
C ILE A 22 8.26 -6.66 2.14
N SER A 23 8.08 -5.54 2.85
CA SER A 23 8.96 -4.38 2.73
C SER A 23 10.40 -4.72 3.12
N MET A 24 10.63 -5.54 4.17
CA MET A 24 11.96 -6.02 4.53
C MET A 24 12.59 -6.87 3.42
N ALA A 25 11.80 -7.76 2.80
CA ALA A 25 12.27 -8.56 1.68
C ALA A 25 12.63 -7.69 0.47
N MET A 26 11.82 -6.67 0.18
CA MET A 26 12.12 -5.69 -0.88
C MET A 26 13.41 -4.92 -0.61
N ALA A 27 13.62 -4.45 0.62
CA ALA A 27 14.86 -3.77 1.00
C ALA A 27 16.07 -4.70 0.84
N SER A 28 15.96 -5.96 1.25
CA SER A 28 17.03 -6.95 1.09
C SER A 28 17.30 -7.24 -0.39
N ALA A 29 16.26 -7.40 -1.21
CA ALA A 29 16.40 -7.61 -2.65
C ALA A 29 17.04 -6.39 -3.33
N ALA A 30 16.60 -5.19 -3.02
CA ALA A 30 17.18 -3.96 -3.54
C ALA A 30 18.67 -3.86 -3.22
N HIS A 31 19.05 -4.15 -1.97
CA HIS A 31 20.46 -4.18 -1.56
C HIS A 31 21.26 -5.24 -2.35
N ALA A 32 20.74 -6.44 -2.50
CA ALA A 32 21.39 -7.51 -3.28
C ALA A 32 21.54 -7.16 -4.77
N MET A 33 20.66 -6.30 -5.29
CA MET A 33 20.74 -5.78 -6.67
C MET A 33 21.67 -4.57 -6.81
N GLY A 34 22.33 -4.12 -5.74
CA GLY A 34 23.27 -3.01 -5.75
C GLY A 34 22.64 -1.63 -5.51
N TYR A 35 21.35 -1.56 -5.13
CA TYR A 35 20.73 -0.31 -4.69
C TYR A 35 21.06 -0.02 -3.22
N THR A 36 20.91 1.26 -2.84
CA THR A 36 20.90 1.68 -1.44
C THR A 36 19.46 1.90 -0.99
N PRO A 37 18.86 0.93 -0.25
CA PRO A 37 17.46 1.05 0.18
C PRO A 37 17.34 2.01 1.37
N TYR A 38 16.45 2.98 1.25
CA TYR A 38 16.04 3.89 2.32
C TYR A 38 14.66 3.49 2.84
N TRP A 39 14.58 3.23 4.13
CA TRP A 39 13.36 2.79 4.79
C TRP A 39 12.47 3.98 5.15
N LEU A 40 11.29 4.06 4.57
CA LEU A 40 10.29 5.07 4.88
C LEU A 40 9.09 4.42 5.58
N ASP A 41 9.04 4.56 6.91
CA ASP A 41 7.89 4.09 7.70
C ASP A 41 6.98 5.26 8.04
N LEU A 42 5.81 5.31 7.39
CA LEU A 42 4.84 6.39 7.56
C LEU A 42 4.27 6.47 8.99
N ALA A 43 4.34 5.42 9.79
CA ALA A 43 3.90 5.46 11.19
C ALA A 43 4.94 6.07 12.13
N SER A 44 6.18 6.31 11.69
CA SER A 44 7.28 6.77 12.54
C SER A 44 7.28 8.27 12.84
N PHE A 45 6.57 9.07 12.07
CA PHE A 45 6.54 10.53 12.22
C PHE A 45 5.51 10.93 13.28
N LYS A 46 5.94 11.02 14.55
CA LYS A 46 5.05 11.14 15.72
C LYS A 46 4.09 12.33 15.64
N ASP A 47 4.53 13.44 15.07
CA ASP A 47 3.78 14.70 15.04
C ASP A 47 2.95 14.88 13.77
N ALA A 48 3.25 14.15 12.71
CA ALA A 48 2.53 14.23 11.45
C ALA A 48 1.10 13.69 11.57
N THR A 49 0.14 14.42 11.03
CA THR A 49 -1.28 14.04 11.04
C THR A 49 -1.51 12.69 10.36
N GLY A 50 -0.89 12.46 9.20
CA GLY A 50 -0.96 11.18 8.48
C GLY A 50 -0.53 10.01 9.35
N SER A 51 0.60 10.15 10.07
CA SER A 51 1.09 9.10 10.96
C SER A 51 0.17 8.85 12.16
N LYS A 52 -0.46 9.89 12.70
CA LYS A 52 -1.46 9.75 13.77
C LYS A 52 -2.68 8.96 13.31
N VAL A 53 -3.18 9.27 12.11
CA VAL A 53 -4.32 8.57 11.51
C VAL A 53 -3.97 7.10 11.22
N ILE A 54 -2.80 6.82 10.65
CA ILE A 54 -2.34 5.46 10.41
C ILE A 54 -2.28 4.65 11.71
N ARG A 55 -1.68 5.20 12.77
CA ARG A 55 -1.62 4.52 14.08
C ARG A 55 -3.00 4.24 14.63
N TYR A 56 -3.90 5.21 14.59
CA TYR A 56 -5.28 5.04 15.05
C TYR A 56 -6.00 3.93 14.29
N GLN A 57 -5.90 3.92 12.96
CA GLN A 57 -6.56 2.90 12.14
C GLN A 57 -5.95 1.51 12.35
N ASN A 58 -4.62 1.41 12.53
CA ASN A 58 -3.98 0.15 12.87
C ASN A 58 -4.45 -0.40 14.23
N ASP A 59 -4.60 0.48 15.23
CA ASP A 59 -5.12 0.09 16.54
C ASP A 59 -6.57 -0.38 16.46
N LEU A 60 -7.40 0.31 15.68
CA LEU A 60 -8.80 -0.06 15.45
C LEU A 60 -8.89 -1.43 14.74
N TYR A 61 -8.12 -1.62 13.67
CA TYR A 61 -8.04 -2.90 12.96
C TYR A 61 -7.56 -4.03 13.87
N SER A 62 -6.53 -3.80 14.66
CA SER A 62 -5.99 -4.79 15.59
C SER A 62 -6.98 -5.16 16.70
N LYS A 63 -7.77 -4.21 17.18
CA LYS A 63 -8.86 -4.47 18.16
C LYS A 63 -9.98 -5.27 17.51
N GLY A 64 -10.45 -4.88 16.35
CA GLY A 64 -11.49 -5.59 15.59
C GLY A 64 -11.08 -7.04 15.29
N SER A 65 -9.87 -7.25 14.80
CA SER A 65 -9.32 -8.58 14.54
C SER A 65 -9.26 -9.47 15.78
N ARG A 66 -8.84 -8.91 16.92
CA ARG A 66 -8.83 -9.67 18.20
C ARG A 66 -10.21 -10.01 18.71
N ILE A 67 -11.19 -9.11 18.54
CA ILE A 67 -12.58 -9.38 18.93
C ILE A 67 -13.17 -10.46 18.01
N SER A 68 -12.92 -10.39 16.71
CA SER A 68 -13.41 -11.37 15.73
C SER A 68 -12.91 -12.79 16.04
N GLN A 69 -11.67 -12.93 16.51
CA GLN A 69 -11.10 -14.21 16.90
C GLN A 69 -11.74 -14.79 18.18
N ARG A 70 -12.29 -13.94 19.05
CA ARG A 70 -12.88 -14.35 20.33
C ARG A 70 -14.40 -14.50 20.31
N VAL A 71 -15.06 -13.75 19.44
CA VAL A 71 -16.52 -13.67 19.35
C VAL A 71 -16.97 -14.06 17.95
N GLY A 72 -17.32 -15.34 17.78
CA GLY A 72 -17.71 -15.89 16.46
C GLY A 72 -18.90 -15.17 15.82
N ALA A 73 -19.89 -14.71 16.58
CA ALA A 73 -21.01 -13.94 16.07
C ALA A 73 -20.54 -12.58 15.48
N PHE A 74 -19.62 -11.88 16.16
CA PHE A 74 -19.04 -10.65 15.66
C PHE A 74 -18.23 -10.91 14.38
N ASN A 75 -17.45 -11.99 14.35
CA ASN A 75 -16.72 -12.37 13.15
C ASN A 75 -17.66 -12.56 11.95
N LYS A 76 -18.68 -13.39 12.10
CA LYS A 76 -19.58 -13.78 11.01
C LYS A 76 -20.48 -12.64 10.53
N LEU A 77 -20.97 -11.81 11.44
CA LEU A 77 -21.97 -10.78 11.12
C LEU A 77 -21.39 -9.40 10.82
N VAL A 78 -20.19 -9.13 11.28
CA VAL A 78 -19.57 -7.80 11.16
C VAL A 78 -18.20 -7.85 10.50
N TRP A 79 -17.27 -8.62 11.07
CA TRP A 79 -15.87 -8.55 10.65
C TRP A 79 -15.62 -9.18 9.28
N GLU A 80 -16.15 -10.36 9.04
CA GLU A 80 -15.99 -11.06 7.78
C GLU A 80 -16.70 -10.36 6.61
N PRO A 81 -17.98 -9.92 6.73
CA PRO A 81 -18.61 -9.11 5.69
C PRO A 81 -17.90 -7.79 5.43
N LEU A 82 -17.41 -7.11 6.47
CA LEU A 82 -16.67 -5.88 6.30
C LEU A 82 -15.38 -6.09 5.50
N ASN A 83 -14.61 -7.14 5.82
CA ASN A 83 -13.34 -7.42 5.15
C ASN A 83 -13.49 -8.11 3.80
N SER A 84 -14.53 -8.94 3.61
CA SER A 84 -14.72 -9.67 2.35
C SER A 84 -15.52 -8.88 1.32
N GLU A 85 -16.55 -8.13 1.74
CA GLU A 85 -17.46 -7.43 0.83
C GLU A 85 -17.36 -5.91 0.91
N GLY A 86 -17.16 -5.35 2.10
CA GLY A 86 -17.05 -3.91 2.30
C GLY A 86 -15.84 -3.31 1.59
N PHE A 87 -14.71 -4.01 1.62
CA PHE A 87 -13.50 -3.61 0.91
C PHE A 87 -13.41 -4.07 -0.54
N ARG A 88 -14.34 -4.92 -0.97
CA ARG A 88 -14.48 -5.36 -2.37
C ARG A 88 -15.14 -4.35 -3.29
N LYS A 89 -15.67 -3.27 -2.77
CA LYS A 89 -16.29 -2.26 -3.62
C LYS A 89 -15.28 -1.82 -4.68
N LEU A 90 -15.66 -2.08 -5.91
CA LEU A 90 -14.90 -1.82 -7.12
C LEU A 90 -14.85 -0.32 -7.47
N SER A 91 -15.50 0.51 -6.66
CA SER A 91 -15.46 1.95 -6.77
C SER A 91 -14.28 2.49 -5.98
N TYR A 92 -13.64 3.48 -6.56
CA TYR A 92 -12.59 4.25 -5.93
C TYR A 92 -13.02 4.75 -4.55
N ASN A 93 -12.20 4.47 -3.54
CA ASN A 93 -12.53 4.85 -2.17
C ASN A 93 -11.97 6.24 -1.86
N ALA A 94 -12.84 7.24 -1.79
CA ALA A 94 -12.47 8.61 -1.42
C ALA A 94 -11.80 8.72 -0.03
N ALA A 95 -12.08 7.79 0.90
CA ALA A 95 -11.43 7.77 2.21
C ALA A 95 -9.94 7.40 2.11
N ASP A 96 -9.58 6.47 1.22
CA ASP A 96 -8.18 6.09 1.00
C ASP A 96 -7.40 7.24 0.36
N GLN A 97 -8.01 8.00 -0.53
CA GLN A 97 -7.40 9.20 -1.09
C GLN A 97 -7.12 10.26 -0.03
N LYS A 98 -8.08 10.51 0.88
CA LYS A 98 -7.88 11.46 1.98
C LYS A 98 -6.77 11.00 2.94
N ASN A 99 -6.68 9.71 3.22
CA ASN A 99 -5.58 9.16 4.02
C ASN A 99 -4.23 9.34 3.32
N ALA A 100 -4.18 9.10 2.02
CA ALA A 100 -2.98 9.34 1.23
C ALA A 100 -2.58 10.82 1.23
N GLU A 101 -3.53 11.74 1.02
CA GLU A 101 -3.29 13.19 1.08
C GLU A 101 -2.67 13.64 2.41
N LEU A 102 -3.13 13.08 3.53
CA LEU A 102 -2.55 13.38 4.85
C LEU A 102 -1.09 12.91 4.99
N CYS A 103 -0.65 12.02 4.13
CA CYS A 103 0.72 11.50 4.12
C CYS A 103 1.63 12.22 3.10
N VAL A 104 1.09 13.00 2.17
CA VAL A 104 1.86 13.73 1.14
C VAL A 104 2.98 14.59 1.74
N PRO A 105 2.76 15.34 2.84
CA PRO A 105 3.82 16.16 3.43
C PRO A 105 5.06 15.37 3.87
N LEU A 106 4.94 14.07 4.13
CA LEU A 106 6.07 13.21 4.51
C LEU A 106 7.05 12.97 3.36
N PHE A 107 6.67 13.32 2.14
CA PHE A 107 7.48 13.20 0.93
C PHE A 107 8.04 14.54 0.45
N HIS A 108 7.84 15.64 1.21
CA HIS A 108 8.15 17.00 0.75
C HIS A 108 9.63 17.17 0.36
N ASP A 109 10.54 16.70 1.21
CA ASP A 109 11.98 16.87 1.03
C ASP A 109 12.66 15.70 0.30
N ILE A 110 11.87 14.80 -0.28
CA ILE A 110 12.37 13.66 -1.06
C ILE A 110 12.50 14.07 -2.52
N ASP A 111 13.64 13.75 -3.13
CA ASP A 111 13.84 13.90 -4.57
C ASP A 111 12.85 13.03 -5.33
N LYS A 112 12.16 13.64 -6.30
CA LYS A 112 11.03 13.02 -7.00
C LYS A 112 11.43 11.92 -7.98
N ASP A 113 12.69 11.90 -8.39
CA ASP A 113 13.24 10.92 -9.31
C ASP A 113 13.79 9.66 -8.62
N ILE A 114 13.87 9.66 -7.29
CA ILE A 114 14.24 8.46 -6.53
C ILE A 114 13.12 7.42 -6.67
N PRO A 115 13.41 6.19 -7.15
CA PRO A 115 12.40 5.14 -7.22
C PRO A 115 11.81 4.81 -5.84
N TYR A 116 10.50 4.62 -5.81
CA TYR A 116 9.75 4.22 -4.63
C TYR A 116 9.10 2.86 -4.87
N VAL A 117 9.18 1.96 -3.90
CA VAL A 117 8.43 0.71 -3.87
C VAL A 117 7.71 0.56 -2.53
N GLY A 118 6.42 0.25 -2.57
CA GLY A 118 5.61 0.03 -1.37
C GLY A 118 4.62 -1.12 -1.55
N THR A 119 4.00 -1.55 -0.45
CA THR A 119 3.07 -2.68 -0.42
C THR A 119 1.64 -2.27 -0.07
N HIS A 120 1.42 -1.00 0.17
CA HIS A 120 0.12 -0.47 0.60
C HIS A 120 -0.26 0.77 -0.20
N VAL A 121 -1.56 0.90 -0.49
CA VAL A 121 -2.09 1.99 -1.32
C VAL A 121 -1.80 3.38 -0.75
N TRP A 122 -1.92 3.60 0.56
CA TRP A 122 -1.78 4.95 1.13
C TRP A 122 -0.38 5.54 0.94
N PRO A 123 0.72 4.87 1.32
CA PRO A 123 2.05 5.39 1.04
C PRO A 123 2.35 5.48 -0.46
N SER A 124 1.90 4.52 -1.26
CA SER A 124 2.13 4.55 -2.71
C SER A 124 1.35 5.68 -3.38
N GLN A 125 0.10 5.90 -3.00
CA GLN A 125 -0.70 7.01 -3.51
C GLN A 125 -0.16 8.37 -3.03
N ALA A 126 0.30 8.44 -1.78
CA ALA A 126 0.93 9.66 -1.26
C ALA A 126 2.22 10.00 -2.02
N ALA A 127 3.03 9.00 -2.37
CA ALA A 127 4.22 9.19 -3.20
C ALA A 127 3.87 9.76 -4.58
N VAL A 128 2.84 9.22 -5.25
CA VAL A 128 2.34 9.73 -6.53
C VAL A 128 1.86 11.18 -6.40
N HIS A 129 1.02 11.46 -5.38
CA HIS A 129 0.48 12.81 -5.16
C HIS A 129 1.57 13.81 -4.77
N ALA A 130 2.65 13.35 -4.15
CA ALA A 130 3.84 14.17 -3.87
C ALA A 130 4.68 14.45 -5.11
N GLY A 131 4.33 13.88 -6.28
CA GLY A 131 5.02 14.11 -7.55
C GLY A 131 6.16 13.15 -7.83
N MET A 132 6.31 12.05 -7.09
CA MET A 132 7.34 11.05 -7.40
C MET A 132 7.06 10.37 -8.74
N THR A 133 8.08 10.25 -9.57
CA THR A 133 7.96 9.84 -10.98
C THR A 133 8.03 8.31 -11.17
N HIS A 134 8.66 7.59 -10.25
CA HIS A 134 8.89 6.15 -10.32
C HIS A 134 8.30 5.44 -9.10
N VAL A 135 7.00 5.23 -9.09
CA VAL A 135 6.28 4.60 -7.97
C VAL A 135 5.80 3.21 -8.37
N VAL A 136 6.20 2.20 -7.59
CA VAL A 136 5.73 0.82 -7.71
C VAL A 136 4.92 0.46 -6.46
N ASN A 137 3.69 0.01 -6.66
CA ASN A 137 2.83 -0.52 -5.63
C ASN A 137 2.73 -2.04 -5.78
N ALA A 138 3.45 -2.77 -4.94
CA ALA A 138 3.46 -4.23 -4.96
C ALA A 138 2.30 -4.77 -4.13
N ILE A 139 1.28 -5.26 -4.81
CA ILE A 139 0.05 -5.74 -4.18
C ILE A 139 0.30 -7.12 -3.55
N PRO A 140 0.16 -7.27 -2.22
CA PRO A 140 0.44 -8.52 -1.53
C PRO A 140 -0.69 -9.54 -1.62
N ASP A 141 -1.89 -9.12 -1.96
CA ASP A 141 -3.08 -9.96 -1.98
C ASP A 141 -3.44 -10.46 -3.38
N ASN A 142 -3.78 -11.76 -3.46
CA ASN A 142 -4.32 -12.34 -4.70
C ASN A 142 -5.80 -12.03 -4.92
N TRP A 143 -6.48 -11.47 -3.91
CA TRP A 143 -7.88 -11.12 -3.99
C TRP A 143 -8.04 -9.70 -4.55
N PRO A 144 -8.70 -9.52 -5.71
CA PRO A 144 -8.84 -8.22 -6.33
C PRO A 144 -9.72 -7.29 -5.49
N MET A 145 -9.13 -6.18 -5.03
CA MET A 145 -9.85 -5.14 -4.30
C MET A 145 -9.37 -3.76 -4.79
N ALA A 146 -10.32 -2.88 -5.10
CA ALA A 146 -10.00 -1.55 -5.63
C ALA A 146 -9.13 -0.72 -4.66
N LEU A 147 -9.28 -0.96 -3.36
CA LEU A 147 -8.46 -0.29 -2.33
C LEU A 147 -6.95 -0.58 -2.44
N HIS A 148 -6.54 -1.63 -3.16
CA HIS A 148 -5.12 -1.93 -3.36
C HIS A 148 -4.48 -1.10 -4.48
N LEU A 149 -5.26 -0.36 -5.24
CA LEU A 149 -4.80 0.32 -6.44
C LEU A 149 -4.43 1.78 -6.14
N ALA A 150 -3.17 2.11 -6.40
CA ALA A 150 -2.65 3.47 -6.32
C ALA A 150 -2.57 4.05 -7.73
N GLU A 151 -3.47 5.00 -8.05
CA GLU A 151 -3.51 5.65 -9.37
C GLU A 151 -2.20 6.35 -9.69
N GLY A 152 -1.69 6.17 -10.90
CA GLY A 152 -0.43 6.75 -11.35
C GLY A 152 0.81 5.95 -10.99
N SER A 153 0.67 4.83 -10.25
CA SER A 153 1.77 3.91 -9.96
C SER A 153 1.78 2.68 -10.90
N ILE A 154 2.93 2.00 -10.94
CA ILE A 154 3.03 0.66 -11.52
C ILE A 154 2.58 -0.34 -10.45
N HIS A 155 1.68 -1.25 -10.81
CA HIS A 155 1.23 -2.30 -9.91
C HIS A 155 1.90 -3.63 -10.25
N THR A 156 2.33 -4.35 -9.24
CA THR A 156 2.76 -5.74 -9.38
C THR A 156 1.81 -6.65 -8.62
N VAL A 157 1.53 -7.82 -9.19
CA VAL A 157 0.66 -8.85 -8.60
C VAL A 157 1.36 -10.19 -8.62
N GLN A 158 0.94 -11.11 -7.75
CA GLN A 158 1.67 -12.34 -7.53
C GLN A 158 1.31 -13.46 -8.51
N THR A 159 0.11 -13.41 -9.10
CA THR A 159 -0.40 -14.50 -9.93
C THR A 159 -1.16 -13.99 -11.17
N PRO A 160 -1.20 -14.79 -12.26
CA PRO A 160 -2.02 -14.46 -13.43
C PRO A 160 -3.51 -14.31 -13.10
N SER A 161 -4.04 -15.08 -12.15
CA SER A 161 -5.43 -14.96 -11.72
C SER A 161 -5.72 -13.65 -10.99
N ALA A 162 -4.79 -13.16 -10.16
CA ALA A 162 -4.89 -11.84 -9.56
C ALA A 162 -4.88 -10.74 -10.63
N TYR A 163 -3.98 -10.86 -11.61
CA TYR A 163 -3.92 -9.92 -12.74
C TYR A 163 -5.25 -9.84 -13.49
N LEU A 164 -5.83 -10.97 -13.88
CA LEU A 164 -7.13 -11.02 -14.56
C LEU A 164 -8.24 -10.44 -13.69
N GLY A 165 -8.24 -10.75 -12.39
CA GLY A 165 -9.22 -10.22 -11.44
C GLY A 165 -9.16 -8.71 -11.32
N TYR A 166 -7.98 -8.13 -11.19
CA TYR A 166 -7.82 -6.67 -11.14
C TYR A 166 -8.24 -6.00 -12.44
N HIS A 167 -7.98 -6.61 -13.61
CA HIS A 167 -8.43 -6.11 -14.90
C HIS A 167 -9.96 -6.08 -15.04
N GLN A 168 -10.67 -6.95 -14.34
CA GLN A 168 -12.13 -7.04 -14.39
C GLN A 168 -12.83 -6.14 -13.37
N LEU A 169 -12.09 -5.36 -12.58
CA LEU A 169 -12.70 -4.42 -11.64
C LEU A 169 -13.49 -3.35 -12.41
N ARG A 170 -14.80 -3.32 -12.17
CA ARG A 170 -15.71 -2.37 -12.81
C ARG A 170 -15.52 -0.95 -12.27
N GLY A 171 -15.69 0.04 -13.11
CA GLY A 171 -15.65 1.46 -12.75
C GLY A 171 -14.24 2.00 -12.51
N MET A 172 -13.22 1.24 -12.88
CA MET A 172 -11.86 1.74 -12.88
C MET A 172 -11.60 2.62 -14.11
N ASP A 173 -10.98 3.75 -13.87
CA ASP A 173 -10.37 4.56 -14.93
C ASP A 173 -9.34 3.69 -15.70
N PRO A 174 -9.33 3.73 -17.06
CA PRO A 174 -8.32 3.03 -17.85
C PRO A 174 -6.87 3.36 -17.43
N ALA A 175 -6.61 4.56 -16.91
CA ALA A 175 -5.31 4.95 -16.39
C ALA A 175 -4.90 4.17 -15.11
N ARG A 176 -5.85 3.57 -14.42
CA ARG A 176 -5.65 2.75 -13.20
C ARG A 176 -5.50 1.27 -13.48
N GLN A 177 -5.75 0.86 -14.71
CA GLN A 177 -5.62 -0.55 -15.07
C GLN A 177 -4.16 -0.99 -14.91
N LEU A 178 -4.00 -2.23 -14.44
CA LEU A 178 -2.69 -2.86 -14.38
C LEU A 178 -2.10 -2.94 -15.78
N LYS A 179 -0.91 -2.40 -15.94
CA LYS A 179 -0.15 -2.61 -17.17
C LYS A 179 0.62 -3.91 -17.05
N PRO A 180 0.67 -4.74 -18.10
CA PRO A 180 1.58 -5.90 -18.10
C PRO A 180 3.02 -5.37 -17.94
N MET A 181 3.78 -6.05 -17.11
CA MET A 181 5.22 -5.86 -17.07
C MET A 181 5.88 -6.49 -18.29
#